data_8eb43399dbf6e8c53cf3d2551eace927
#
_entry.id   8eb43399dbf6e8c53cf3d2551eace927
#
_cell.length_a   1.000
_cell.length_b   1.000
_cell.length_c   1.000
_cell.angle_alpha   90.00
_cell.angle_beta   90.00
_cell.angle_gamma   90.00
#
_symmetry.space_group_name_H-M   'P 1'
#
loop_
_entity.id
_entity.type
_entity.pdbx_description
1 polymer ?
#
loop_
_entity_poly.entity_id
_entity_poly.type
_entity_poly.pdbx_seq_one_letter_code
_entity_poly.pdbx_strand_id
1 'polypeptide(L)'
;MRQYQSKSIDLPAFAKLLFMPQHPQISAIICTHNRHTYLGAAIDSLLIQDFPDNFEVVVVDNASCDYASPESSTSRTREVVEARLGDRRLKYVWEPEIGLSVARNTGAKEARSEILAYLDDDAVAEPNWLRVLHSAYQSNEKLAVAGGKVNLLWPSGVSTPEWLSPGLAQNLGVYDLGESCVYVTAAGLTPRGVNYSIRRTFLEQIGGFDVKLGRVGTKLLSNEELRATELALELGWQVVYLPEALVLHNVATERLNKAWFLERGWWQGISECYREQLSDRAGIAQLGRGGERILRGVWKSLKYIRDPGLRFENFVFAWGQIGYLSAAIRGLIFAPKSTSRY
;
A
#
# COMPACT_ATOMS: atom_id res chain seq x y z
N MET A 1 -70.29 -9.66 1.30
CA MET A 1 -68.81 -9.74 1.11
C MET A 1 -68.33 -8.37 0.79
N ARG A 2 -67.70 -7.66 1.76
CA ARG A 2 -67.06 -6.37 1.54
C ARG A 2 -65.59 -6.60 1.24
N GLN A 3 -65.11 -6.23 0.04
CA GLN A 3 -63.74 -6.25 -0.36
C GLN A 3 -62.96 -5.17 0.40
N TYR A 4 -61.97 -5.55 1.20
CA TYR A 4 -60.99 -4.64 1.74
C TYR A 4 -59.94 -4.36 0.67
N GLN A 5 -60.00 -3.12 0.10
CA GLN A 5 -58.89 -2.59 -0.69
C GLN A 5 -57.80 -2.14 0.27
N SER A 6 -56.62 -2.77 0.21
CA SER A 6 -55.40 -2.30 0.89
C SER A 6 -54.91 -1.03 0.23
N LYS A 7 -55.07 0.10 0.90
CA LYS A 7 -54.41 1.37 0.52
C LYS A 7 -52.94 1.20 0.81
N SER A 8 -52.09 1.20 -0.24
CA SER A 8 -50.66 1.38 -0.11
C SER A 8 -50.38 2.73 0.52
N ILE A 9 -49.70 2.74 1.65
CA ILE A 9 -49.23 3.96 2.32
C ILE A 9 -48.07 4.48 1.49
N ASP A 10 -48.25 5.50 0.70
CA ASP A 10 -47.16 6.24 0.04
C ASP A 10 -46.41 7.02 1.09
N LEU A 11 -45.22 6.57 1.45
CA LEU A 11 -44.30 7.29 2.34
C LEU A 11 -43.87 8.59 1.62
N PRO A 12 -43.88 9.73 2.32
CA PRO A 12 -43.43 11.00 1.73
C PRO A 12 -41.98 10.86 1.21
N ALA A 13 -41.68 11.56 0.10
CA ALA A 13 -40.38 11.49 -0.57
C ALA A 13 -39.19 11.70 0.36
N PHE A 14 -39.38 12.45 1.42
CA PHE A 14 -38.39 12.65 2.51
C PHE A 14 -38.09 11.38 3.34
N ALA A 15 -39.08 10.53 3.53
CA ALA A 15 -38.91 9.26 4.22
C ALA A 15 -38.19 8.21 3.35
N LYS A 16 -38.37 8.25 2.02
CA LYS A 16 -37.62 7.44 1.05
C LYS A 16 -36.14 7.82 0.99
N LEU A 17 -35.79 9.10 1.18
CA LEU A 17 -34.39 9.57 1.28
C LEU A 17 -33.69 9.05 2.55
N LEU A 18 -34.42 8.93 3.66
CA LEU A 18 -33.89 8.42 4.93
C LEU A 18 -33.65 6.90 4.94
N PHE A 19 -34.24 6.14 4.02
CA PHE A 19 -34.13 4.67 3.90
C PHE A 19 -33.28 4.21 2.70
N MET A 20 -32.74 5.12 1.88
CA MET A 20 -31.70 4.70 0.93
C MET A 20 -30.43 4.36 1.70
N PRO A 21 -29.84 3.18 1.49
CA PRO A 21 -28.52 2.89 2.05
C PRO A 21 -27.57 3.97 1.55
N GLN A 22 -27.15 4.86 2.44
CA GLN A 22 -26.20 5.91 2.08
C GLN A 22 -24.92 5.23 1.62
N HIS A 23 -24.48 5.50 0.39
CA HIS A 23 -23.20 5.01 -0.10
C HIS A 23 -22.08 5.50 0.84
N PRO A 24 -21.10 4.65 1.18
CA PRO A 24 -20.00 5.08 2.01
C PRO A 24 -19.25 6.21 1.31
N GLN A 25 -18.86 7.23 2.07
CA GLN A 25 -18.10 8.38 1.55
C GLN A 25 -16.63 8.02 1.34
N ILE A 26 -16.12 7.05 2.08
CA ILE A 26 -14.77 6.52 1.99
C ILE A 26 -14.80 5.03 2.32
N SER A 27 -14.03 4.23 1.59
CA SER A 27 -13.81 2.81 1.86
C SER A 27 -12.39 2.61 2.37
N ALA A 28 -12.24 2.17 3.62
CA ALA A 28 -10.98 1.72 4.16
C ALA A 28 -10.72 0.27 3.72
N ILE A 29 -9.53 -0.03 3.22
CA ILE A 29 -9.18 -1.33 2.66
C ILE A 29 -7.93 -1.87 3.35
N ILE A 30 -8.01 -3.06 3.91
CA ILE A 30 -6.86 -3.82 4.42
C ILE A 30 -6.64 -5.03 3.53
N CYS A 31 -5.42 -5.19 2.98
CA CYS A 31 -5.00 -6.41 2.31
C CYS A 31 -4.09 -7.20 3.24
N THR A 32 -4.40 -8.48 3.47
CA THR A 32 -3.66 -9.32 4.42
C THR A 32 -3.33 -10.69 3.81
N HIS A 33 -2.20 -11.27 4.25
CA HIS A 33 -1.78 -12.62 3.90
C HIS A 33 -0.98 -13.24 5.04
N ASN A 34 -1.55 -14.23 5.75
CA ASN A 34 -0.90 -14.96 6.86
C ASN A 34 -0.40 -14.03 8.00
N ARG A 35 -1.19 -13.01 8.40
CA ARG A 35 -0.77 -11.99 9.37
C ARG A 35 -1.77 -11.72 10.50
N HIS A 36 -2.35 -12.78 11.03
CA HIS A 36 -3.34 -12.72 12.10
C HIS A 36 -2.91 -11.91 13.34
N THR A 37 -1.60 -11.82 13.63
CA THR A 37 -1.09 -11.20 14.85
C THR A 37 -1.39 -9.70 14.96
N TYR A 38 -1.29 -8.95 13.86
CA TYR A 38 -1.46 -7.50 13.84
C TYR A 38 -2.83 -7.08 13.29
N LEU A 39 -3.43 -7.91 12.45
CA LEU A 39 -4.65 -7.61 11.71
C LEU A 39 -5.80 -7.13 12.60
N GLY A 40 -5.95 -7.72 13.80
CA GLY A 40 -7.00 -7.33 14.73
C GLY A 40 -6.92 -5.86 15.12
N ALA A 41 -5.73 -5.38 15.50
CA ALA A 41 -5.50 -3.99 15.87
C ALA A 41 -5.71 -3.03 14.68
N ALA A 42 -5.31 -3.43 13.47
CA ALA A 42 -5.56 -2.66 12.26
C ALA A 42 -7.06 -2.46 12.00
N ILE A 43 -7.86 -3.54 12.05
CA ILE A 43 -9.32 -3.48 11.88
C ILE A 43 -9.94 -2.62 13.00
N ASP A 44 -9.58 -2.84 14.25
CA ASP A 44 -10.15 -2.13 15.39
C ASP A 44 -9.89 -0.62 15.28
N SER A 45 -8.70 -0.20 14.81
CA SER A 45 -8.38 1.21 14.60
C SER A 45 -9.27 1.88 13.53
N LEU A 46 -9.71 1.11 12.53
CA LEU A 46 -10.63 1.62 11.51
C LEU A 46 -12.08 1.67 12.02
N LEU A 47 -12.49 0.72 12.85
CA LEU A 47 -13.86 0.69 13.38
C LEU A 47 -14.14 1.79 14.42
N ILE A 48 -13.09 2.36 15.04
CA ILE A 48 -13.19 3.46 16.03
C ILE A 48 -12.90 4.84 15.46
N GLN A 49 -12.87 5.00 14.12
CA GLN A 49 -12.60 6.29 13.49
C GLN A 49 -13.61 7.37 13.89
N ASP A 50 -13.10 8.57 14.18
CA ASP A 50 -13.88 9.80 14.36
C ASP A 50 -14.26 10.36 12.97
N PHE A 51 -15.25 9.70 12.36
CA PHE A 51 -15.76 10.06 11.05
C PHE A 51 -17.29 10.09 11.09
N PRO A 52 -17.91 11.27 10.94
CA PRO A 52 -19.36 11.44 11.16
C PRO A 52 -20.21 10.86 10.02
N ASP A 53 -19.62 10.69 8.85
CA ASP A 53 -20.31 10.20 7.68
C ASP A 53 -20.24 8.67 7.58
N ASN A 54 -20.98 8.09 6.64
CA ASN A 54 -20.97 6.65 6.41
C ASN A 54 -19.65 6.21 5.76
N PHE A 55 -19.03 5.16 6.30
CA PHE A 55 -17.85 4.51 5.73
C PHE A 55 -17.94 2.99 5.81
N GLU A 56 -17.09 2.29 5.10
CA GLU A 56 -16.96 0.83 5.16
C GLU A 56 -15.50 0.42 5.34
N VAL A 57 -15.30 -0.77 5.87
CA VAL A 57 -14.00 -1.42 6.02
C VAL A 57 -14.02 -2.72 5.24
N VAL A 58 -13.16 -2.86 4.24
CA VAL A 58 -13.04 -4.05 3.40
C VAL A 58 -11.73 -4.74 3.73
N VAL A 59 -11.79 -5.95 4.28
CA VAL A 59 -10.60 -6.78 4.52
C VAL A 59 -10.50 -7.82 3.42
N VAL A 60 -9.44 -7.72 2.62
CA VAL A 60 -9.11 -8.67 1.56
C VAL A 60 -8.11 -9.67 2.10
N ASP A 61 -8.54 -10.89 2.33
CA ASP A 61 -7.69 -12.01 2.71
C ASP A 61 -7.11 -12.66 1.45
N ASN A 62 -5.85 -12.40 1.19
CA ASN A 62 -5.16 -12.81 -0.03
C ASN A 62 -4.57 -14.22 0.13
N ALA A 63 -5.43 -15.23 0.04
CA ALA A 63 -5.08 -16.64 0.10
C ALA A 63 -4.31 -17.04 1.37
N SER A 64 -4.77 -16.60 2.55
CA SER A 64 -4.14 -16.99 3.82
C SER A 64 -4.34 -18.48 4.12
N CYS A 65 -3.26 -19.13 4.50
CA CYS A 65 -3.20 -20.54 4.84
C CYS A 65 -2.56 -20.80 6.22
N ASP A 66 -2.62 -19.81 7.13
CA ASP A 66 -2.09 -19.84 8.48
C ASP A 66 -2.99 -20.59 9.46
N TYR A 67 -3.31 -21.84 9.14
CA TYR A 67 -4.17 -22.70 9.95
C TYR A 67 -3.58 -22.96 11.34
N ALA A 68 -4.47 -23.07 12.34
CA ALA A 68 -4.08 -23.38 13.72
C ALA A 68 -3.55 -24.81 13.87
N SER A 69 -4.13 -25.76 13.10
CA SER A 69 -3.69 -27.15 12.98
C SER A 69 -4.00 -27.67 11.57
N PRO A 70 -3.44 -28.81 11.14
CA PRO A 70 -3.73 -29.43 9.85
C PRO A 70 -5.23 -29.80 9.66
N GLU A 71 -5.95 -29.99 10.75
CA GLU A 71 -7.38 -30.36 10.76
C GLU A 71 -8.29 -29.10 10.73
N SER A 72 -7.72 -27.89 10.90
CA SER A 72 -8.49 -26.65 10.88
C SER A 72 -8.99 -26.37 9.47
N SER A 73 -10.27 -26.05 9.36
CA SER A 73 -10.90 -25.63 8.09
C SER A 73 -10.82 -24.12 7.85
N THR A 74 -10.38 -23.34 8.84
CA THR A 74 -10.35 -21.89 8.81
C THR A 74 -8.95 -21.38 9.19
N SER A 75 -8.41 -20.41 8.42
CA SER A 75 -7.14 -19.77 8.75
C SER A 75 -7.29 -18.84 9.96
N ARG A 76 -6.21 -18.67 10.74
CA ARG A 76 -6.20 -17.69 11.86
C ARG A 76 -6.48 -16.28 11.38
N THR A 77 -5.99 -15.93 10.21
CA THR A 77 -6.28 -14.62 9.58
C THR A 77 -7.77 -14.42 9.41
N ARG A 78 -8.48 -15.43 8.89
CA ARG A 78 -9.94 -15.37 8.73
C ARG A 78 -10.68 -15.32 10.07
N GLU A 79 -10.27 -16.09 11.06
CA GLU A 79 -10.86 -16.08 12.41
C GLU A 79 -10.82 -14.69 13.05
N VAL A 80 -9.70 -13.94 12.87
CA VAL A 80 -9.56 -12.57 13.37
C VAL A 80 -10.61 -11.64 12.78
N VAL A 81 -10.90 -11.77 11.48
CA VAL A 81 -11.92 -10.93 10.80
C VAL A 81 -13.32 -11.36 11.23
N GLU A 82 -13.60 -12.68 11.24
CA GLU A 82 -14.92 -13.22 11.60
C GLU A 82 -15.35 -12.82 13.01
N ALA A 83 -14.42 -12.74 13.95
CA ALA A 83 -14.68 -12.26 15.31
C ALA A 83 -15.20 -10.79 15.38
N ARG A 84 -15.08 -10.03 14.29
CA ARG A 84 -15.47 -8.61 14.18
C ARG A 84 -16.61 -8.34 13.21
N LEU A 85 -17.12 -9.35 12.51
CA LEU A 85 -18.22 -9.20 11.54
C LEU A 85 -19.57 -8.81 12.15
N GLY A 86 -19.64 -8.67 13.49
CA GLY A 86 -20.78 -8.03 14.18
C GLY A 86 -20.94 -6.56 13.82
N ASP A 87 -19.88 -5.86 13.41
CA ASP A 87 -19.95 -4.49 12.89
C ASP A 87 -20.34 -4.52 11.40
N ARG A 88 -21.47 -3.89 11.08
CA ARG A 88 -22.06 -3.89 9.72
C ARG A 88 -21.20 -3.13 8.69
N ARG A 89 -20.24 -2.33 9.14
CA ARG A 89 -19.29 -1.62 8.27
C ARG A 89 -18.20 -2.53 7.74
N LEU A 90 -17.92 -3.64 8.44
CA LEU A 90 -16.85 -4.58 8.09
C LEU A 90 -17.32 -5.60 7.06
N LYS A 91 -16.53 -5.77 6.01
CA LYS A 91 -16.72 -6.77 4.94
C LYS A 91 -15.47 -7.63 4.82
N TYR A 92 -15.62 -8.95 4.82
CA TYR A 92 -14.57 -9.91 4.48
C TYR A 92 -14.64 -10.29 3.01
N VAL A 93 -13.48 -10.32 2.35
CA VAL A 93 -13.33 -10.72 0.95
C VAL A 93 -12.19 -11.72 0.84
N TRP A 94 -12.43 -12.84 0.18
CA TRP A 94 -11.39 -13.83 -0.14
C TRP A 94 -10.86 -13.61 -1.56
N GLU A 95 -9.52 -13.47 -1.68
CA GLU A 95 -8.83 -13.37 -2.95
C GLU A 95 -7.83 -14.53 -3.11
N PRO A 96 -8.11 -15.51 -4.01
CA PRO A 96 -7.28 -16.70 -4.15
C PRO A 96 -5.96 -16.47 -4.89
N GLU A 97 -5.86 -15.44 -5.73
CA GLU A 97 -4.63 -15.14 -6.46
C GLU A 97 -3.65 -14.35 -5.60
N ILE A 98 -2.49 -14.95 -5.27
CA ILE A 98 -1.49 -14.35 -4.39
C ILE A 98 -0.82 -13.16 -5.06
N GLY A 99 -0.90 -11.98 -4.41
CA GLY A 99 -0.23 -10.76 -4.84
C GLY A 99 -0.85 -9.51 -4.21
N LEU A 100 -0.01 -8.61 -3.67
CA LEU A 100 -0.50 -7.40 -3.00
C LEU A 100 -1.30 -6.50 -3.96
N SER A 101 -0.80 -6.30 -5.19
CA SER A 101 -1.52 -5.52 -6.21
C SER A 101 -2.84 -6.19 -6.61
N VAL A 102 -2.89 -7.53 -6.67
CA VAL A 102 -4.13 -8.30 -6.91
C VAL A 102 -5.12 -8.03 -5.78
N ALA A 103 -4.69 -8.19 -4.52
CA ALA A 103 -5.54 -7.95 -3.36
C ALA A 103 -6.04 -6.48 -3.29
N ARG A 104 -5.19 -5.49 -3.60
CA ARG A 104 -5.59 -4.10 -3.66
C ARG A 104 -6.63 -3.82 -4.76
N ASN A 105 -6.45 -4.41 -5.93
CA ASN A 105 -7.41 -4.29 -7.04
C ASN A 105 -8.75 -4.96 -6.68
N THR A 106 -8.71 -6.12 -6.03
CA THR A 106 -9.92 -6.79 -5.51
C THR A 106 -10.60 -5.93 -4.46
N GLY A 107 -9.84 -5.35 -3.52
CA GLY A 107 -10.38 -4.42 -2.53
C GLY A 107 -11.04 -3.19 -3.18
N ALA A 108 -10.41 -2.61 -4.20
CA ALA A 108 -10.99 -1.50 -4.97
C ALA A 108 -12.32 -1.90 -5.65
N LYS A 109 -12.38 -3.08 -6.25
CA LYS A 109 -13.58 -3.61 -6.91
C LYS A 109 -14.73 -3.84 -5.92
N GLU A 110 -14.43 -4.36 -4.74
CA GLU A 110 -15.39 -4.71 -3.70
C GLU A 110 -15.86 -3.53 -2.85
N ALA A 111 -15.08 -2.46 -2.83
CA ALA A 111 -15.41 -1.19 -2.19
C ALA A 111 -16.48 -0.44 -2.98
N ARG A 112 -17.25 0.43 -2.29
CA ARG A 112 -18.41 1.14 -2.86
C ARG A 112 -18.22 2.65 -2.95
N SER A 113 -17.15 3.21 -2.35
CA SER A 113 -16.91 4.65 -2.39
C SER A 113 -15.99 5.08 -3.53
N GLU A 114 -15.98 6.38 -3.80
CA GLU A 114 -15.06 7.03 -4.73
C GLU A 114 -13.64 7.17 -4.13
N ILE A 115 -13.52 7.21 -2.82
CA ILE A 115 -12.24 7.32 -2.11
C ILE A 115 -11.87 5.96 -1.53
N LEU A 116 -10.74 5.43 -1.97
CA LEU A 116 -10.20 4.14 -1.54
C LEU A 116 -8.98 4.40 -0.66
N ALA A 117 -9.08 4.10 0.64
CA ALA A 117 -8.04 4.34 1.62
C ALA A 117 -7.43 3.01 2.08
N TYR A 118 -6.18 2.73 1.71
CA TYR A 118 -5.45 1.52 2.05
C TYR A 118 -4.65 1.70 3.33
N LEU A 119 -4.79 0.75 4.24
CA LEU A 119 -4.03 0.59 5.47
C LEU A 119 -3.39 -0.79 5.47
N ASP A 120 -2.09 -0.91 5.76
CA ASP A 120 -1.45 -2.22 5.88
C ASP A 120 -1.98 -2.97 7.13
N ASP A 121 -1.96 -4.28 7.08
CA ASP A 121 -2.47 -5.18 8.13
C ASP A 121 -1.65 -5.18 9.43
N ASP A 122 -0.48 -4.55 9.43
CA ASP A 122 0.42 -4.32 10.58
C ASP A 122 0.49 -2.84 10.97
N ALA A 123 -0.53 -2.04 10.63
CA ALA A 123 -0.60 -0.62 10.91
C ALA A 123 -1.87 -0.25 11.71
N VAL A 124 -1.79 0.85 12.45
CA VAL A 124 -2.88 1.40 13.25
C VAL A 124 -3.09 2.84 12.84
N ALA A 125 -4.30 3.17 12.39
CA ALA A 125 -4.66 4.52 11.98
C ALA A 125 -5.08 5.36 13.21
N GLU A 126 -4.66 6.63 13.26
CA GLU A 126 -5.17 7.58 14.26
C GLU A 126 -6.67 7.85 14.04
N PRO A 127 -7.43 8.21 15.11
CA PRO A 127 -8.89 8.34 15.03
C PRO A 127 -9.41 9.32 13.98
N ASN A 128 -8.64 10.33 13.59
CA ASN A 128 -9.01 11.33 12.60
C ASN A 128 -8.60 10.97 11.14
N TRP A 129 -8.00 9.81 10.93
CA TRP A 129 -7.38 9.44 9.65
C TRP A 129 -8.36 9.49 8.47
N LEU A 130 -9.54 8.85 8.58
CA LEU A 130 -10.56 8.89 7.53
C LEU A 130 -11.07 10.31 7.26
N ARG A 131 -11.28 11.09 8.31
CA ARG A 131 -11.78 12.47 8.21
C ARG A 131 -10.79 13.36 7.46
N VAL A 132 -9.50 13.26 7.77
CA VAL A 132 -8.45 14.05 7.11
C VAL A 132 -8.36 13.68 5.62
N LEU A 133 -8.33 12.39 5.29
CA LEU A 133 -8.31 11.93 3.90
C LEU A 133 -9.55 12.40 3.15
N HIS A 134 -10.74 12.14 3.67
CA HIS A 134 -11.98 12.52 3.03
C HIS A 134 -12.05 14.02 2.74
N SER A 135 -11.70 14.87 3.73
CA SER A 135 -11.70 16.33 3.58
C SER A 135 -10.77 16.80 2.45
N ALA A 136 -9.61 16.17 2.30
CA ALA A 136 -8.67 16.51 1.22
C ALA A 136 -9.27 16.22 -0.16
N TYR A 137 -9.92 15.06 -0.34
CA TYR A 137 -10.56 14.70 -1.61
C TYR A 137 -11.80 15.55 -1.92
N GLN A 138 -12.55 15.94 -0.90
CA GLN A 138 -13.70 16.84 -1.08
C GLN A 138 -13.30 18.25 -1.51
N SER A 139 -12.17 18.73 -0.99
CA SER A 139 -11.65 20.08 -1.32
C SER A 139 -10.94 20.15 -2.66
N ASN A 140 -10.63 19.01 -3.32
CA ASN A 140 -9.82 18.98 -4.52
C ASN A 140 -10.21 17.83 -5.46
N GLU A 141 -10.96 18.16 -6.51
CA GLU A 141 -11.39 17.17 -7.52
C GLU A 141 -10.24 16.61 -8.36
N LYS A 142 -9.12 17.32 -8.47
CA LYS A 142 -7.91 16.85 -9.17
C LYS A 142 -7.00 15.99 -8.29
N LEU A 143 -7.37 15.74 -7.04
CA LEU A 143 -6.59 14.89 -6.16
C LEU A 143 -6.76 13.42 -6.53
N ALA A 144 -5.71 12.82 -7.06
CA ALA A 144 -5.67 11.39 -7.38
C ALA A 144 -5.23 10.55 -6.19
N VAL A 145 -4.19 11.00 -5.48
CA VAL A 145 -3.53 10.23 -4.41
C VAL A 145 -3.31 11.13 -3.20
N ALA A 146 -3.63 10.60 -2.02
CA ALA A 146 -3.26 11.20 -0.75
C ALA A 146 -2.69 10.13 0.19
N GLY A 147 -1.86 10.55 1.11
CA GLY A 147 -1.41 9.72 2.22
C GLY A 147 -0.72 10.58 3.26
N GLY A 148 -0.50 10.04 4.43
CA GLY A 148 -0.03 10.82 5.56
C GLY A 148 1.25 10.30 6.19
N LYS A 149 1.58 10.92 7.31
CA LYS A 149 2.73 10.58 8.13
C LYS A 149 2.66 9.12 8.59
N VAL A 150 3.82 8.45 8.59
CA VAL A 150 3.96 7.09 9.12
C VAL A 150 5.07 7.06 10.15
N ASN A 151 4.71 6.80 11.40
CA ASN A 151 5.63 6.58 12.49
C ASN A 151 5.77 5.09 12.80
N LEU A 152 6.94 4.67 13.28
CA LEU A 152 7.18 3.28 13.66
C LEU A 152 6.76 3.01 15.11
N LEU A 153 6.02 1.92 15.30
CA LEU A 153 5.81 1.31 16.61
C LEU A 153 6.90 0.24 16.83
N TRP A 154 7.83 0.54 17.71
CA TRP A 154 8.91 -0.37 18.06
C TRP A 154 8.43 -1.46 19.02
N PRO A 155 8.90 -2.71 18.87
CA PRO A 155 8.62 -3.76 19.83
C PRO A 155 9.13 -3.36 21.23
N SER A 156 8.39 -3.73 22.25
CA SER A 156 8.79 -3.43 23.64
C SER A 156 10.19 -3.96 23.98
N GLY A 157 11.02 -3.10 24.56
CA GLY A 157 12.39 -3.46 24.96
C GLY A 157 13.42 -3.52 23.81
N VAL A 158 13.03 -3.18 22.58
CA VAL A 158 13.94 -3.15 21.43
C VAL A 158 14.41 -1.72 21.19
N SER A 159 15.73 -1.49 21.21
CA SER A 159 16.34 -0.22 20.82
C SER A 159 16.67 -0.19 19.34
N THR A 160 16.68 1.02 18.76
CA THR A 160 17.10 1.22 17.36
C THR A 160 18.55 0.77 17.17
N PRO A 161 18.82 -0.18 16.25
CA PRO A 161 20.20 -0.61 15.99
C PRO A 161 21.07 0.53 15.43
N GLU A 162 22.33 0.62 15.86
CA GLU A 162 23.26 1.67 15.39
C GLU A 162 23.48 1.68 13.87
N TRP A 163 23.33 0.52 13.23
CA TRP A 163 23.46 0.40 11.78
C TRP A 163 22.20 0.83 11.01
N LEU A 164 21.10 1.10 11.70
CA LEU A 164 19.85 1.53 11.05
C LEU A 164 19.84 3.05 10.88
N SER A 165 20.26 3.50 9.69
CA SER A 165 20.17 4.92 9.32
C SER A 165 18.73 5.39 9.08
N PRO A 166 18.45 6.69 9.10
CA PRO A 166 17.15 7.23 8.70
C PRO A 166 16.73 6.81 7.28
N GLY A 167 17.68 6.69 6.34
CA GLY A 167 17.41 6.21 4.99
C GLY A 167 16.98 4.74 4.96
N LEU A 168 17.63 3.88 5.74
CA LEU A 168 17.23 2.47 5.87
C LEU A 168 15.88 2.32 6.59
N ALA A 169 15.57 3.15 7.57
CA ALA A 169 14.30 3.13 8.29
C ALA A 169 13.09 3.32 7.36
N GLN A 170 13.27 3.99 6.21
CA GLN A 170 12.22 4.09 5.18
C GLN A 170 11.78 2.72 4.65
N ASN A 171 12.65 1.69 4.68
CA ASN A 171 12.26 0.33 4.30
C ASN A 171 11.32 -0.33 5.32
N LEU A 172 11.25 0.21 6.54
CA LEU A 172 10.28 -0.16 7.57
C LEU A 172 8.96 0.61 7.47
N GLY A 173 8.81 1.47 6.45
CA GLY A 173 7.58 2.20 6.18
C GLY A 173 7.56 3.65 6.67
N VAL A 174 8.61 4.16 7.36
CA VAL A 174 8.68 5.58 7.78
C VAL A 174 8.41 6.49 6.60
N TYR A 175 7.53 7.46 6.82
CA TYR A 175 7.25 8.51 5.86
C TYR A 175 6.87 9.80 6.57
N ASP A 176 7.67 10.83 6.36
CA ASP A 176 7.48 12.14 6.97
C ASP A 176 8.06 13.22 6.04
N LEU A 177 7.22 14.12 5.56
CA LEU A 177 7.61 15.29 4.75
C LEU A 177 7.48 16.60 5.55
N GLY A 178 7.36 16.53 6.88
CA GLY A 178 7.22 17.67 7.78
C GLY A 178 5.80 17.86 8.30
N GLU A 179 5.58 18.99 8.98
CA GLU A 179 4.33 19.27 9.71
C GLU A 179 3.29 20.03 8.86
N SER A 180 3.57 20.27 7.59
CA SER A 180 2.65 20.96 6.67
C SER A 180 2.21 20.04 5.54
N CYS A 181 1.02 20.29 4.99
CA CYS A 181 0.55 19.64 3.77
C CYS A 181 1.51 19.94 2.62
N VAL A 182 1.93 18.89 1.87
CA VAL A 182 2.88 18.99 0.76
C VAL A 182 2.29 18.36 -0.50
N TYR A 183 2.18 19.16 -1.56
CA TYR A 183 1.89 18.60 -2.89
C TYR A 183 3.14 17.95 -3.47
N VAL A 184 3.05 16.66 -3.77
CA VAL A 184 4.14 15.84 -4.30
C VAL A 184 4.34 16.17 -5.77
N THR A 185 5.54 16.63 -6.12
CA THR A 185 5.94 16.98 -7.49
C THR A 185 6.90 15.98 -8.13
N ALA A 186 7.39 15.03 -7.35
CA ALA A 186 8.29 13.97 -7.81
C ALA A 186 7.84 12.62 -7.27
N ALA A 187 7.74 11.62 -8.11
CA ALA A 187 7.24 10.30 -7.75
C ALA A 187 8.01 9.64 -6.58
N GLY A 188 9.30 9.94 -6.42
CA GLY A 188 10.10 9.47 -5.28
C GLY A 188 9.60 9.91 -3.90
N LEU A 189 8.76 10.94 -3.84
CA LEU A 189 8.09 11.42 -2.64
C LEU A 189 6.67 10.85 -2.46
N THR A 190 6.33 9.77 -3.16
CA THR A 190 5.01 9.13 -3.06
C THR A 190 4.67 8.73 -1.62
N PRO A 191 3.40 8.87 -1.18
CA PRO A 191 2.92 8.24 0.05
C PRO A 191 3.20 6.74 0.04
N ARG A 192 3.43 6.17 1.22
CA ARG A 192 3.75 4.74 1.39
C ARG A 192 2.49 3.89 1.41
N GLY A 193 2.56 2.68 0.87
CA GLY A 193 1.44 1.74 0.84
C GLY A 193 0.80 1.44 2.19
N VAL A 194 1.58 1.61 3.27
CA VAL A 194 1.11 1.53 4.67
C VAL A 194 0.00 2.55 4.96
N ASN A 195 0.05 3.72 4.31
CA ASN A 195 -0.86 4.85 4.50
C ASN A 195 -1.09 5.54 3.15
N TYR A 196 -1.94 4.95 2.33
CA TYR A 196 -2.13 5.34 0.93
C TYR A 196 -3.60 5.42 0.59
N SER A 197 -4.02 6.47 -0.06
CA SER A 197 -5.39 6.56 -0.59
C SER A 197 -5.37 7.01 -2.05
N ILE A 198 -6.39 6.60 -2.79
CA ILE A 198 -6.48 6.86 -4.22
C ILE A 198 -7.95 7.10 -4.63
N ARG A 199 -8.16 8.01 -5.56
CA ARG A 199 -9.47 8.22 -6.18
C ARG A 199 -9.78 7.07 -7.12
N ARG A 200 -10.98 6.48 -7.01
CA ARG A 200 -11.43 5.35 -7.84
C ARG A 200 -11.34 5.66 -9.32
N THR A 201 -11.91 6.79 -9.75
CA THR A 201 -11.89 7.18 -11.15
C THR A 201 -10.49 7.30 -11.72
N PHE A 202 -9.52 7.76 -10.94
CA PHE A 202 -8.11 7.76 -11.35
C PHE A 202 -7.53 6.33 -11.40
N LEU A 203 -7.80 5.50 -10.40
CA LEU A 203 -7.32 4.10 -10.38
C LEU A 203 -7.86 3.32 -11.60
N GLU A 204 -9.11 3.52 -11.95
CA GLU A 204 -9.75 2.93 -13.14
C GLU A 204 -9.13 3.45 -14.44
N GLN A 205 -8.84 4.76 -14.50
CA GLN A 205 -8.17 5.38 -15.64
C GLN A 205 -6.80 4.77 -15.94
N ILE A 206 -6.03 4.39 -14.91
CA ILE A 206 -4.71 3.76 -15.08
C ILE A 206 -4.76 2.23 -15.17
N GLY A 207 -5.95 1.62 -15.13
CA GLY A 207 -6.15 0.17 -15.23
C GLY A 207 -5.86 -0.61 -13.95
N GLY A 208 -5.87 0.05 -12.78
CA GLY A 208 -5.57 -0.57 -11.49
C GLY A 208 -4.08 -0.53 -11.11
N PHE A 209 -3.74 -1.15 -9.98
CA PHE A 209 -2.34 -1.39 -9.61
C PHE A 209 -1.74 -2.48 -10.50
N ASP A 210 -0.52 -2.25 -11.04
CA ASP A 210 0.15 -3.22 -11.89
C ASP A 210 0.53 -4.48 -11.09
N VAL A 211 0.03 -5.62 -11.50
CA VAL A 211 0.23 -6.92 -10.82
C VAL A 211 1.66 -7.47 -10.95
N LYS A 212 2.48 -6.89 -11.82
CA LYS A 212 3.93 -7.19 -11.89
C LYS A 212 4.73 -6.52 -10.77
N LEU A 213 4.12 -5.55 -10.11
CA LEU A 213 4.66 -4.83 -8.95
C LEU A 213 3.91 -5.27 -7.68
N GLY A 214 4.45 -4.89 -6.52
CA GLY A 214 3.89 -5.33 -5.24
C GLY A 214 4.34 -6.73 -4.81
N ARG A 215 4.18 -7.03 -3.54
CA ARG A 215 4.62 -8.31 -2.95
C ARG A 215 3.86 -9.50 -3.54
N VAL A 216 4.57 -10.60 -3.82
CA VAL A 216 3.98 -11.87 -4.26
C VAL A 216 4.60 -13.01 -3.46
N GLY A 217 3.87 -13.59 -2.54
CA GLY A 217 4.37 -14.64 -1.63
C GLY A 217 5.58 -14.14 -0.82
N THR A 218 6.72 -14.81 -0.94
CA THR A 218 7.99 -14.43 -0.27
C THR A 218 8.78 -13.34 -1.01
N LYS A 219 8.41 -12.98 -2.23
CA LYS A 219 9.12 -11.96 -3.02
C LYS A 219 8.74 -10.56 -2.51
N LEU A 220 9.73 -9.79 -2.05
CA LEU A 220 9.53 -8.44 -1.52
C LEU A 220 9.48 -7.37 -2.63
N LEU A 221 8.81 -7.67 -3.75
CA LEU A 221 8.53 -6.70 -4.81
C LEU A 221 7.73 -5.51 -4.26
N SER A 222 7.82 -4.38 -4.92
CA SER A 222 7.17 -3.12 -4.53
C SER A 222 7.09 -2.16 -5.72
N ASN A 223 6.82 -0.87 -5.45
CA ASN A 223 6.74 0.23 -6.41
C ASN A 223 5.40 0.32 -7.17
N GLU A 224 4.37 -0.40 -6.76
CA GLU A 224 3.02 -0.26 -7.31
C GLU A 224 2.43 1.13 -7.03
N GLU A 225 2.62 1.66 -5.81
CA GLU A 225 2.20 3.01 -5.44
C GLU A 225 3.03 4.08 -6.15
N LEU A 226 4.35 3.82 -6.28
CA LEU A 226 5.25 4.71 -6.98
C LEU A 226 4.85 4.84 -8.46
N ARG A 227 4.48 3.71 -9.09
CA ARG A 227 4.00 3.72 -10.48
C ARG A 227 2.68 4.46 -10.63
N ALA A 228 1.73 4.25 -9.71
CA ALA A 228 0.48 4.99 -9.71
C ALA A 228 0.72 6.50 -9.53
N THR A 229 1.65 6.90 -8.66
CA THR A 229 2.02 8.30 -8.48
C THR A 229 2.71 8.89 -9.72
N GLU A 230 3.59 8.14 -10.40
CA GLU A 230 4.16 8.59 -11.68
C GLU A 230 3.05 8.90 -12.70
N LEU A 231 2.13 7.96 -12.87
CA LEU A 231 1.00 8.12 -13.79
C LEU A 231 0.09 9.29 -13.39
N ALA A 232 -0.13 9.51 -12.10
CA ALA A 232 -0.89 10.66 -11.62
C ALA A 232 -0.25 11.98 -12.06
N LEU A 233 1.06 12.14 -11.83
CA LEU A 233 1.79 13.34 -12.21
C LEU A 233 1.87 13.52 -13.74
N GLU A 234 2.09 12.44 -14.48
CA GLU A 234 2.13 12.45 -15.96
C GLU A 234 0.78 12.87 -16.57
N LEU A 235 -0.33 12.46 -15.96
CA LEU A 235 -1.70 12.77 -16.41
C LEU A 235 -2.24 14.10 -15.85
N GLY A 236 -1.44 14.86 -15.11
CA GLY A 236 -1.83 16.17 -14.57
C GLY A 236 -2.73 16.13 -13.33
N TRP A 237 -2.83 14.96 -12.69
CA TRP A 237 -3.46 14.82 -11.38
C TRP A 237 -2.53 15.29 -10.27
N GLN A 238 -3.11 15.53 -9.10
CA GLN A 238 -2.37 15.96 -7.92
C GLN A 238 -2.19 14.81 -6.93
N VAL A 239 -1.06 14.85 -6.22
CA VAL A 239 -0.70 13.92 -5.16
C VAL A 239 -0.34 14.74 -3.92
N VAL A 240 -0.83 14.37 -2.74
CA VAL A 240 -0.64 15.16 -1.53
C VAL A 240 -0.18 14.30 -0.34
N TYR A 241 0.74 14.87 0.44
CA TYR A 241 1.08 14.42 1.78
C TYR A 241 0.29 15.23 2.81
N LEU A 242 -0.34 14.56 3.76
CA LEU A 242 -1.18 15.11 4.82
C LEU A 242 -0.62 14.69 6.19
N PRO A 243 0.11 15.55 6.91
CA PRO A 243 0.75 15.16 8.17
C PRO A 243 -0.25 14.67 9.25
N GLU A 244 -1.47 15.21 9.23
CA GLU A 244 -2.52 14.86 10.18
C GLU A 244 -3.16 13.48 9.93
N ALA A 245 -3.03 12.92 8.72
CA ALA A 245 -3.44 11.55 8.43
C ALA A 245 -2.37 10.57 8.92
N LEU A 246 -2.17 10.52 10.24
CA LEU A 246 -1.11 9.75 10.89
C LEU A 246 -1.47 8.27 11.02
N VAL A 247 -0.48 7.43 10.73
CA VAL A 247 -0.53 5.98 10.91
C VAL A 247 0.69 5.52 11.70
N LEU A 248 0.49 4.59 12.62
CA LEU A 248 1.54 3.92 13.38
C LEU A 248 1.77 2.52 12.79
N HIS A 249 2.98 2.24 12.33
CA HIS A 249 3.33 0.98 11.68
C HIS A 249 4.16 0.08 12.59
N ASN A 250 3.71 -1.14 12.86
CA ASN A 250 4.41 -2.09 13.71
C ASN A 250 5.69 -2.58 13.05
N VAL A 251 6.79 -2.49 13.78
CA VAL A 251 8.08 -3.05 13.35
C VAL A 251 8.16 -4.50 13.80
N ALA A 252 8.00 -5.43 12.87
CA ALA A 252 8.19 -6.85 13.16
C ALA A 252 9.66 -7.13 13.51
N THR A 253 9.90 -7.84 14.63
CA THR A 253 11.24 -8.13 15.15
C THR A 253 12.12 -8.84 14.11
N GLU A 254 11.51 -9.69 13.29
CA GLU A 254 12.14 -10.44 12.20
C GLU A 254 12.74 -9.54 11.12
N ARG A 255 12.27 -8.29 11.01
CA ARG A 255 12.81 -7.30 10.06
C ARG A 255 14.04 -6.57 10.62
N LEU A 256 14.30 -6.64 11.92
CA LEU A 256 15.39 -5.91 12.59
C LEU A 256 16.74 -6.64 12.51
N ASN A 257 17.10 -7.12 11.32
CA ASN A 257 18.40 -7.74 11.06
C ASN A 257 18.93 -7.34 9.67
N LYS A 258 20.26 -7.35 9.53
CA LYS A 258 20.93 -6.93 8.29
C LYS A 258 20.58 -7.78 7.07
N ALA A 259 20.32 -9.08 7.27
CA ALA A 259 19.99 -10.00 6.17
C ALA A 259 18.66 -9.59 5.51
N TRP A 260 17.64 -9.24 6.32
CA TRP A 260 16.37 -8.75 5.80
C TRP A 260 16.53 -7.47 4.98
N PHE A 261 17.37 -6.51 5.41
CA PHE A 261 17.63 -5.29 4.65
C PHE A 261 18.34 -5.56 3.32
N LEU A 262 19.25 -6.54 3.29
CA LEU A 262 19.90 -6.95 2.04
C LEU A 262 18.88 -7.60 1.08
N GLU A 263 18.03 -8.48 1.59
CA GLU A 263 16.96 -9.08 0.80
C GLU A 263 16.00 -8.02 0.28
N ARG A 264 15.56 -7.08 1.15
CA ARG A 264 14.69 -5.96 0.77
C ARG A 264 15.35 -5.08 -0.29
N GLY A 265 16.65 -4.78 -0.14
CA GLY A 265 17.42 -4.01 -1.13
C GLY A 265 17.51 -4.71 -2.48
N TRP A 266 17.74 -6.02 -2.49
CA TRP A 266 17.74 -6.84 -3.71
C TRP A 266 16.42 -6.74 -4.47
N TRP A 267 15.31 -6.98 -3.77
CA TRP A 267 13.97 -6.90 -4.37
C TRP A 267 13.58 -5.48 -4.78
N GLN A 268 14.05 -4.47 -4.05
CA GLN A 268 13.85 -3.07 -4.44
C GLN A 268 14.52 -2.77 -5.79
N GLY A 269 15.74 -3.27 -6.00
CA GLY A 269 16.43 -3.12 -7.29
C GLY A 269 15.67 -3.80 -8.44
N ILE A 270 15.17 -5.01 -8.23
CA ILE A 270 14.34 -5.72 -9.22
C ILE A 270 13.06 -4.94 -9.53
N SER A 271 12.38 -4.45 -8.48
CA SER A 271 11.15 -3.67 -8.63
C SER A 271 11.37 -2.38 -9.42
N GLU A 272 12.48 -1.69 -9.17
CA GLU A 272 12.85 -0.48 -9.92
C GLU A 272 13.10 -0.80 -11.40
N CYS A 273 13.79 -1.92 -11.69
CA CYS A 273 14.00 -2.36 -13.07
C CYS A 273 12.66 -2.63 -13.78
N TYR A 274 11.74 -3.35 -13.13
CA TYR A 274 10.44 -3.65 -13.72
C TYR A 274 9.61 -2.38 -13.94
N ARG A 275 9.59 -1.45 -12.98
CA ARG A 275 8.92 -0.16 -13.12
C ARG A 275 9.48 0.66 -14.29
N GLU A 276 10.81 0.72 -14.46
CA GLU A 276 11.43 1.39 -15.59
C GLU A 276 11.06 0.72 -16.93
N GLN A 277 10.90 -0.61 -16.96
CA GLN A 277 10.45 -1.34 -18.15
C GLN A 277 9.01 -0.99 -18.55
N LEU A 278 8.15 -0.70 -17.58
CA LEU A 278 6.78 -0.25 -17.82
C LEU A 278 6.70 1.21 -18.32
N SER A 279 7.77 1.98 -18.19
CA SER A 279 7.84 3.41 -18.54
C SER A 279 8.67 3.67 -19.80
N ASP A 280 8.82 2.70 -20.71
CA ASP A 280 9.65 2.77 -21.94
C ASP A 280 11.13 3.14 -21.71
N ARG A 281 11.61 3.02 -20.48
CA ARG A 281 13.02 3.26 -20.11
C ARG A 281 13.86 1.99 -20.14
N ALA A 282 13.33 0.93 -20.73
CA ALA A 282 13.99 -0.37 -20.90
C ALA A 282 15.14 -0.31 -21.90
N GLY A 283 16.03 -1.31 -21.86
CA GLY A 283 17.09 -1.53 -22.82
C GLY A 283 18.51 -1.44 -22.26
N ILE A 284 19.51 -1.39 -23.14
CA ILE A 284 20.94 -1.43 -22.81
C ILE A 284 21.34 -0.29 -21.84
N ALA A 285 20.70 0.87 -21.94
CA ALA A 285 20.93 1.99 -21.03
C ALA A 285 20.68 1.65 -19.55
N GLN A 286 19.82 0.66 -19.26
CA GLN A 286 19.63 0.18 -17.88
C GLN A 286 20.90 -0.44 -17.30
N LEU A 287 21.70 -1.16 -18.12
CA LEU A 287 22.95 -1.77 -17.67
C LEU A 287 23.97 -0.70 -17.25
N GLY A 288 24.10 0.38 -18.06
CA GLY A 288 24.98 1.50 -17.75
C GLY A 288 24.57 2.20 -16.43
N ARG A 289 23.28 2.51 -16.28
CA ARG A 289 22.76 3.13 -15.04
C ARG A 289 22.97 2.24 -13.81
N GLY A 290 22.72 0.95 -13.91
CA GLY A 290 22.94 0.00 -12.81
C GLY A 290 24.41 -0.07 -12.41
N GLY A 291 25.34 -0.15 -13.38
CA GLY A 291 26.78 -0.18 -13.14
C GLY A 291 27.28 1.09 -12.42
N GLU A 292 26.90 2.27 -12.89
CA GLU A 292 27.24 3.55 -12.26
C GLU A 292 26.73 3.62 -10.80
N ARG A 293 25.48 3.19 -10.57
CA ARG A 293 24.87 3.18 -9.24
C ARG A 293 25.58 2.24 -8.27
N ILE A 294 26.07 1.07 -8.74
CA ILE A 294 26.90 0.17 -7.92
C ILE A 294 28.19 0.87 -7.50
N LEU A 295 28.94 1.42 -8.46
CA LEU A 295 30.21 2.10 -8.15
C LEU A 295 30.01 3.25 -7.16
N ARG A 296 28.96 4.04 -7.34
CA ARG A 296 28.59 5.12 -6.42
C ARG A 296 28.24 4.59 -5.01
N GLY A 297 27.48 3.52 -4.92
CA GLY A 297 27.12 2.90 -3.64
C GLY A 297 28.33 2.34 -2.89
N VAL A 298 29.20 1.62 -3.61
CA VAL A 298 30.47 1.09 -3.04
C VAL A 298 31.37 2.23 -2.56
N TRP A 299 31.59 3.26 -3.39
CA TRP A 299 32.39 4.40 -3.01
C TRP A 299 31.84 5.13 -1.77
N LYS A 300 30.52 5.35 -1.70
CA LYS A 300 29.89 5.96 -0.52
C LYS A 300 30.01 5.07 0.71
N SER A 301 29.86 3.74 0.58
CA SER A 301 30.05 2.80 1.69
C SER A 301 31.46 2.89 2.26
N LEU A 302 32.49 3.04 1.43
CA LEU A 302 33.87 3.26 1.85
C LEU A 302 34.09 4.64 2.46
N LYS A 303 33.51 5.69 1.85
CA LYS A 303 33.57 7.07 2.37
C LYS A 303 33.03 7.16 3.80
N TYR A 304 31.93 6.48 4.09
CA TYR A 304 31.27 6.50 5.40
C TYR A 304 31.70 5.32 6.29
N ILE A 305 32.92 4.83 6.17
CA ILE A 305 33.40 3.64 6.88
C ILE A 305 33.27 3.74 8.41
N ARG A 306 33.35 4.95 8.96
CA ARG A 306 33.24 5.23 10.41
C ARG A 306 31.80 5.41 10.90
N ASP A 307 30.83 5.53 9.99
CA ASP A 307 29.42 5.64 10.29
C ASP A 307 28.73 4.30 9.93
N PRO A 308 28.39 3.46 10.93
CA PRO A 308 27.83 2.13 10.66
C PRO A 308 26.48 2.20 9.93
N GLY A 309 25.68 3.24 10.17
CA GLY A 309 24.38 3.44 9.54
C GLY A 309 24.54 3.79 8.06
N LEU A 310 25.21 4.88 7.74
CA LEU A 310 25.42 5.33 6.36
C LEU A 310 26.25 4.33 5.54
N ARG A 311 27.22 3.66 6.16
CA ARG A 311 27.99 2.61 5.49
C ARG A 311 27.07 1.48 5.04
N PHE A 312 26.25 0.96 5.95
CA PHE A 312 25.37 -0.16 5.64
C PHE A 312 24.26 0.24 4.65
N GLU A 313 23.70 1.44 4.78
CA GLU A 313 22.73 1.98 3.82
C GLU A 313 23.27 1.96 2.38
N ASN A 314 24.48 2.51 2.17
CA ASN A 314 25.08 2.56 0.85
C ASN A 314 25.48 1.16 0.33
N PHE A 315 25.82 0.24 1.23
CA PHE A 315 26.06 -1.16 0.87
C PHE A 315 24.76 -1.85 0.41
N VAL A 316 23.65 -1.69 1.15
CA VAL A 316 22.31 -2.18 0.75
C VAL A 316 21.89 -1.59 -0.60
N PHE A 317 22.13 -0.29 -0.81
CA PHE A 317 21.87 0.35 -2.09
C PHE A 317 22.67 -0.30 -3.23
N ALA A 318 24.00 -0.47 -3.07
CA ALA A 318 24.83 -1.12 -4.08
C ALA A 318 24.40 -2.57 -4.35
N TRP A 319 24.06 -3.32 -3.31
CA TRP A 319 23.52 -4.67 -3.40
C TRP A 319 22.21 -4.72 -4.20
N GLY A 320 21.30 -3.77 -3.95
CA GLY A 320 20.05 -3.64 -4.70
C GLY A 320 20.29 -3.40 -6.19
N GLN A 321 21.34 -2.65 -6.56
CA GLN A 321 21.67 -2.44 -7.97
C GLN A 321 22.15 -3.72 -8.67
N ILE A 322 22.67 -4.70 -7.94
CA ILE A 322 22.97 -6.04 -8.49
C ILE A 322 21.64 -6.75 -8.83
N GLY A 323 20.64 -6.66 -7.94
CA GLY A 323 19.27 -7.13 -8.23
C GLY A 323 18.66 -6.45 -9.46
N TYR A 324 18.80 -5.14 -9.56
CA TYR A 324 18.38 -4.36 -10.73
C TYR A 324 19.03 -4.86 -12.03
N LEU A 325 20.37 -5.03 -12.06
CA LEU A 325 21.09 -5.54 -13.24
C LEU A 325 20.66 -6.96 -13.59
N SER A 326 20.43 -7.83 -12.58
CA SER A 326 19.97 -9.20 -12.85
C SER A 326 18.62 -9.22 -13.56
N ALA A 327 17.70 -8.33 -13.16
CA ALA A 327 16.40 -8.19 -13.81
C ALA A 327 16.53 -7.57 -15.22
N ALA A 328 17.38 -6.57 -15.40
CA ALA A 328 17.63 -5.93 -16.70
C ALA A 328 18.21 -6.93 -17.71
N ILE A 329 19.19 -7.74 -17.31
CA ILE A 329 19.78 -8.78 -18.16
C ILE A 329 18.72 -9.82 -18.56
N ARG A 330 17.91 -10.30 -17.60
CA ARG A 330 16.81 -11.23 -17.90
C ARG A 330 15.82 -10.62 -18.89
N GLY A 331 15.44 -9.36 -18.70
CA GLY A 331 14.56 -8.65 -19.62
C GLY A 331 15.10 -8.56 -21.04
N LEU A 332 16.42 -8.36 -21.20
CA LEU A 332 17.05 -8.34 -22.53
C LEU A 332 17.13 -9.72 -23.21
N ILE A 333 17.33 -10.79 -22.42
CA ILE A 333 17.45 -12.16 -22.95
C ILE A 333 16.09 -12.75 -23.31
N PHE A 334 15.06 -12.47 -22.49
CA PHE A 334 13.74 -13.08 -22.62
C PHE A 334 12.67 -12.12 -23.17
N ALA A 335 13.05 -10.91 -23.59
CA ALA A 335 12.12 -10.02 -24.28
C ALA A 335 11.61 -10.73 -25.55
N PRO A 336 10.29 -10.86 -25.77
CA PRO A 336 9.79 -11.32 -27.05
C PRO A 336 10.33 -10.36 -28.11
N LYS A 337 11.02 -10.91 -29.13
CA LYS A 337 11.46 -10.12 -30.27
C LYS A 337 10.24 -9.38 -30.80
N SER A 338 10.24 -8.05 -30.73
CA SER A 338 9.17 -7.25 -31.32
C SER A 338 9.12 -7.63 -32.79
N THR A 339 8.05 -8.32 -33.18
CA THR A 339 7.69 -8.40 -34.61
C THR A 339 7.35 -6.97 -35.01
N SER A 340 8.28 -6.32 -35.66
CA SER A 340 8.04 -5.06 -36.35
C SER A 340 6.81 -5.24 -37.22
N ARG A 341 5.71 -4.62 -36.85
CA ARG A 341 4.61 -4.41 -37.80
C ARG A 341 5.02 -3.25 -38.67
N TYR A 342 5.40 -3.60 -39.91
CA TYR A 342 5.39 -2.70 -41.06
C TYR A 342 3.93 -2.32 -41.40
#